data_0abad3fd2232bb43d114281889de5384
#
_entry.id   0abad3fd2232bb43d114281889de5384
#
_cell.length_a   1.000
_cell.length_b   1.000
_cell.length_c   1.000
_cell.angle_alpha   90.00
_cell.angle_beta   90.00
_cell.angle_gamma   90.00
#
_symmetry.space_group_name_H-M   'P 1'
#
loop_
_entity.id
_entity.type
_entity.pdbx_description
1 polymer ?
#
loop_
_entity_poly.entity_id
_entity_poly.type
_entity_poly.pdbx_seq_one_letter_code
_entity_poly.pdbx_strand_id
1 'polypeptide(L)'
;MRRVVVTGLGIVSSIGNSTQEVVTSLREAKSGIVAAPMYAELGFRCQVHGEPKLDWEAMVPRKPKRFMNAGMAWNWVAMDQAIRDAGLEAKDVVSERTGIIMGSGGPSTVAIVAAADTTRKNASPKKIGPFEVPKAMCSGPSGVLATAFQIKGTNYSISSACATSAHCIGNAAEIIQWGKQDVMFAGGCEELDWTLSNMFDAMGAMSSRFNATPAKASRAYDKNRDGFVIAGGAGVLVLEELGRAKARGARIYGEVAGYGATSDGFDMVAPSGEGAARCMRLALAGFDGKDTGRIDYINPHGTGTPVGDVKEIEAVREVFGKDIPAIAATKSLTGHSLGAIGVQEAVFSLLMMQGDFVCESANIEELDPAFADVPIMRKRKDGAGLNCVMSNSFGFGGTNATLVFRRHDG
;
A
#
# COMPACT_ATOMS: atom_id res chain seq x y z
N MET A 1 1.10 -22.63 15.21
CA MET A 1 1.68 -21.99 14.00
C MET A 1 2.90 -21.17 14.41
N ARG A 2 3.86 -20.96 13.49
CA ARG A 2 5.01 -20.07 13.74
C ARG A 2 4.52 -18.62 13.76
N ARG A 3 5.03 -17.81 14.67
CA ARG A 3 4.70 -16.38 14.74
C ARG A 3 5.55 -15.60 13.75
N VAL A 4 4.97 -14.55 13.17
CA VAL A 4 5.60 -13.74 12.12
C VAL A 4 5.70 -12.30 12.57
N VAL A 5 6.90 -11.75 12.48
CA VAL A 5 7.18 -10.35 12.89
C VAL A 5 7.74 -9.54 11.74
N VAL A 6 7.55 -8.23 11.82
CA VAL A 6 8.13 -7.26 10.87
C VAL A 6 9.44 -6.77 11.45
N THR A 7 10.54 -7.02 10.74
CA THR A 7 11.89 -6.65 11.19
C THR A 7 12.54 -5.55 10.36
N GLY A 8 11.96 -5.20 9.21
CA GLY A 8 12.47 -4.12 8.37
C GLY A 8 11.39 -3.47 7.53
N LEU A 9 11.56 -2.19 7.27
CA LEU A 9 10.66 -1.33 6.51
C LEU A 9 11.42 -0.61 5.41
N GLY A 10 10.82 -0.56 4.22
CA GLY A 10 11.24 0.30 3.12
C GLY A 10 10.04 0.96 2.48
N ILE A 11 10.18 2.23 2.08
CA ILE A 11 9.08 3.01 1.54
C ILE A 11 9.54 4.09 0.57
N VAL A 12 8.78 4.24 -0.50
CA VAL A 12 8.80 5.37 -1.44
C VAL A 12 7.35 5.82 -1.63
N SER A 13 7.04 7.06 -1.28
CA SER A 13 5.69 7.60 -1.36
C SER A 13 5.70 9.10 -1.65
N SER A 14 4.55 9.65 -1.97
CA SER A 14 4.39 11.09 -2.20
C SER A 14 4.70 11.95 -0.96
N ILE A 15 4.61 11.39 0.25
CA ILE A 15 4.89 12.11 1.51
C ILE A 15 6.28 11.84 2.10
N GLY A 16 7.10 11.05 1.42
CA GLY A 16 8.48 10.79 1.82
C GLY A 16 9.03 9.49 1.24
N ASN A 17 10.35 9.45 1.12
CA ASN A 17 11.11 8.35 0.52
C ASN A 17 12.00 7.64 1.55
N SER A 18 11.69 7.83 2.82
CA SER A 18 12.29 7.16 3.97
C SER A 18 11.28 7.11 5.12
N THR A 19 11.46 6.19 6.05
CA THR A 19 10.60 6.11 7.25
C THR A 19 10.61 7.40 8.06
N GLN A 20 11.75 8.09 8.14
CA GLN A 20 11.89 9.35 8.86
C GLN A 20 11.08 10.50 8.21
N GLU A 21 11.18 10.67 6.88
CA GLU A 21 10.41 11.67 6.14
C GLU A 21 8.91 11.41 6.27
N VAL A 22 8.51 10.16 6.16
CA VAL A 22 7.11 9.72 6.30
C VAL A 22 6.56 10.04 7.70
N VAL A 23 7.30 9.71 8.76
CA VAL A 23 6.89 10.05 10.14
C VAL A 23 6.72 11.56 10.30
N THR A 24 7.65 12.35 9.78
CA THR A 24 7.55 13.82 9.82
C THR A 24 6.29 14.30 9.10
N SER A 25 6.04 13.82 7.89
CA SER A 25 4.87 14.21 7.11
C SER A 25 3.55 13.79 7.77
N LEU A 26 3.47 12.58 8.37
CA LEU A 26 2.29 12.13 9.11
C LEU A 26 2.04 12.99 10.37
N ARG A 27 3.11 13.37 11.09
CA ARG A 27 3.00 14.22 12.28
C ARG A 27 2.61 15.66 11.96
N GLU A 28 3.07 16.18 10.83
CA GLU A 28 2.84 17.57 10.40
C GLU A 28 1.61 17.70 9.48
N ALA A 29 0.92 16.60 9.19
CA ALA A 29 -0.17 16.54 8.20
C ALA A 29 0.24 17.12 6.83
N LYS A 30 1.48 16.85 6.40
CA LYS A 30 2.05 17.37 5.16
C LYS A 30 1.58 16.55 3.97
N SER A 31 0.79 17.17 3.10
CA SER A 31 0.31 16.54 1.87
C SER A 31 1.44 16.36 0.84
N GLY A 32 1.46 15.19 0.19
CA GLY A 32 2.30 14.92 -0.97
C GLY A 32 1.59 15.13 -2.32
N ILE A 33 0.35 15.65 -2.29
CA ILE A 33 -0.43 15.85 -3.50
C ILE A 33 -0.07 17.19 -4.13
N VAL A 34 0.23 17.15 -5.43
CA VAL A 34 0.69 18.28 -6.24
C VAL A 34 -0.13 18.40 -7.53
N ALA A 35 0.01 19.53 -8.23
CA ALA A 35 -0.55 19.68 -9.56
C ALA A 35 0.10 18.69 -10.54
N ALA A 36 -0.67 18.17 -11.48
CA ALA A 36 -0.27 17.28 -12.55
C ALA A 36 -0.38 18.00 -13.92
N PRO A 37 0.63 18.76 -14.36
CA PRO A 37 0.54 19.57 -15.58
C PRO A 37 0.16 18.77 -16.82
N MET A 38 0.73 17.58 -16.98
CA MET A 38 0.42 16.67 -18.09
C MET A 38 -1.08 16.30 -18.15
N TYR A 39 -1.75 16.14 -17.01
CA TYR A 39 -3.18 15.86 -16.98
C TYR A 39 -3.99 17.04 -17.48
N ALA A 40 -3.60 18.26 -17.11
CA ALA A 40 -4.22 19.48 -17.62
C ALA A 40 -4.03 19.63 -19.14
N GLU A 41 -2.82 19.40 -19.66
CA GLU A 41 -2.51 19.43 -21.08
C GLU A 41 -3.31 18.40 -21.90
N LEU A 42 -3.59 17.23 -21.31
CA LEU A 42 -4.37 16.16 -21.93
C LEU A 42 -5.89 16.29 -21.69
N GLY A 43 -6.34 17.36 -21.05
CA GLY A 43 -7.76 17.65 -20.84
C GLY A 43 -8.46 16.79 -19.79
N PHE A 44 -7.73 16.26 -18.79
CA PHE A 44 -8.30 15.51 -17.67
C PHE A 44 -9.15 16.44 -16.80
N ARG A 45 -10.21 15.87 -16.22
CA ARG A 45 -10.98 16.56 -15.18
C ARG A 45 -10.18 16.70 -13.89
N CYS A 46 -9.50 15.64 -13.48
CA CYS A 46 -8.57 15.65 -12.36
C CYS A 46 -7.19 16.12 -12.84
N GLN A 47 -6.65 17.16 -12.19
CA GLN A 47 -5.35 17.73 -12.57
C GLN A 47 -4.35 17.70 -11.41
N VAL A 48 -4.51 16.73 -10.52
CA VAL A 48 -3.66 16.54 -9.33
C VAL A 48 -3.27 15.09 -9.18
N HIS A 49 -2.12 14.84 -8.55
CA HIS A 49 -1.63 13.49 -8.24
C HIS A 49 -0.69 13.49 -7.02
N GLY A 50 -0.44 12.30 -6.45
CA GLY A 50 0.58 12.08 -5.42
C GLY A 50 1.84 11.48 -6.02
N GLU A 51 2.84 12.29 -6.35
CA GLU A 51 4.07 11.85 -7.00
C GLU A 51 5.22 11.70 -5.99
N PRO A 52 5.90 10.53 -5.93
CA PRO A 52 7.15 10.38 -5.20
C PRO A 52 8.26 11.26 -5.79
N LYS A 53 8.87 12.08 -4.95
CA LYS A 53 9.98 12.97 -5.37
C LYS A 53 11.31 12.27 -5.15
N LEU A 54 11.69 11.38 -6.07
CA LEU A 54 12.88 10.55 -5.97
C LEU A 54 13.58 10.42 -7.34
N ASP A 55 14.86 10.74 -7.39
CA ASP A 55 15.71 10.42 -8.55
C ASP A 55 16.15 8.96 -8.49
N TRP A 56 15.20 8.07 -8.82
CA TRP A 56 15.47 6.64 -8.85
C TRP A 56 16.45 6.23 -9.96
N GLU A 57 16.59 7.04 -11.01
CA GLU A 57 17.51 6.75 -12.12
C GLU A 57 18.97 6.80 -11.67
N ALA A 58 19.30 7.70 -10.75
CA ALA A 58 20.62 7.76 -10.12
C ALA A 58 20.85 6.66 -9.09
N MET A 59 19.78 6.18 -8.41
CA MET A 59 19.88 5.23 -7.30
C MET A 59 19.93 3.77 -7.75
N VAL A 60 19.16 3.40 -8.79
CA VAL A 60 19.06 2.01 -9.23
C VAL A 60 20.25 1.63 -10.13
N PRO A 61 20.97 0.52 -9.87
CA PRO A 61 22.07 0.09 -10.72
C PRO A 61 21.64 -0.14 -12.17
N ARG A 62 22.54 0.19 -13.12
CA ARG A 62 22.25 0.13 -14.57
C ARG A 62 21.75 -1.25 -15.04
N LYS A 63 22.27 -2.36 -14.49
CA LYS A 63 21.96 -3.71 -14.96
C LYS A 63 20.49 -4.10 -14.70
N PRO A 64 19.92 -4.00 -13.49
CA PRO A 64 18.51 -4.27 -13.25
C PRO A 64 17.58 -3.18 -13.80
N LYS A 65 17.98 -1.90 -13.78
CA LYS A 65 17.18 -0.74 -14.19
C LYS A 65 16.53 -0.90 -15.57
N ARG A 66 17.20 -1.50 -16.55
CA ARG A 66 16.67 -1.67 -17.91
C ARG A 66 15.45 -2.59 -18.01
N PHE A 67 15.16 -3.39 -16.97
CA PHE A 67 13.99 -4.27 -16.89
C PHE A 67 12.86 -3.66 -16.05
N MET A 68 13.03 -2.44 -15.52
CA MET A 68 12.11 -1.81 -14.59
C MET A 68 11.30 -0.69 -15.25
N ASN A 69 10.03 -0.59 -14.88
CA ASN A 69 9.28 0.65 -14.95
C ASN A 69 9.55 1.49 -13.69
N ALA A 70 8.99 2.69 -13.58
CA ALA A 70 9.20 3.58 -12.45
C ALA A 70 8.75 2.95 -11.11
N GLY A 71 7.60 2.27 -11.08
CA GLY A 71 7.09 1.58 -9.89
C GLY A 71 8.06 0.51 -9.38
N MET A 72 8.58 -0.34 -10.30
CA MET A 72 9.57 -1.36 -9.95
C MET A 72 10.90 -0.75 -9.46
N ALA A 73 11.29 0.40 -10.01
CA ALA A 73 12.49 1.11 -9.57
C ALA A 73 12.32 1.68 -8.16
N TRP A 74 11.16 2.26 -7.85
CA TRP A 74 10.83 2.66 -6.48
C TRP A 74 10.81 1.46 -5.53
N ASN A 75 10.30 0.31 -6.02
CA ASN A 75 10.28 -0.93 -5.22
C ASN A 75 11.69 -1.46 -4.94
N TRP A 76 12.63 -1.31 -5.90
CA TRP A 76 14.04 -1.62 -5.68
C TRP A 76 14.63 -0.76 -4.56
N VAL A 77 14.36 0.55 -4.56
CA VAL A 77 14.82 1.47 -3.50
C VAL A 77 14.21 1.09 -2.15
N ALA A 78 12.92 0.82 -2.09
CA ALA A 78 12.25 0.37 -0.88
C ALA A 78 12.81 -0.98 -0.37
N MET A 79 13.14 -1.91 -1.28
CA MET A 79 13.76 -3.20 -0.94
C MET A 79 15.15 -3.03 -0.31
N ASP A 80 15.99 -2.18 -0.89
CA ASP A 80 17.32 -1.88 -0.38
C ASP A 80 17.25 -1.22 1.02
N GLN A 81 16.28 -0.31 1.21
CA GLN A 81 16.00 0.28 2.52
C GLN A 81 15.58 -0.80 3.53
N ALA A 82 14.64 -1.67 3.18
CA ALA A 82 14.11 -2.70 4.06
C ALA A 82 15.18 -3.72 4.50
N ILE A 83 16.07 -4.12 3.58
CA ILE A 83 17.21 -5.01 3.88
C ILE A 83 18.13 -4.37 4.90
N ARG A 84 18.49 -3.09 4.68
CA ARG A 84 19.37 -2.34 5.61
C ARG A 84 18.73 -2.11 6.95
N ASP A 85 17.44 -1.73 6.98
CA ASP A 85 16.68 -1.49 8.21
C ASP A 85 16.54 -2.78 9.04
N ALA A 86 16.32 -3.92 8.37
CA ALA A 86 16.29 -5.22 9.04
C ALA A 86 17.65 -5.71 9.53
N GLY A 87 18.75 -5.11 9.10
CA GLY A 87 20.10 -5.59 9.40
C GLY A 87 20.40 -6.98 8.81
N LEU A 88 19.78 -7.31 7.65
CA LEU A 88 20.03 -8.58 6.97
C LEU A 88 21.35 -8.54 6.20
N GLU A 89 22.14 -9.60 6.35
CA GLU A 89 23.37 -9.80 5.60
C GLU A 89 23.08 -10.48 4.24
N ALA A 90 24.05 -10.44 3.33
CA ALA A 90 23.91 -11.09 2.01
C ALA A 90 23.54 -12.58 2.10
N LYS A 91 24.08 -13.31 3.09
CA LYS A 91 23.75 -14.74 3.33
C LYS A 91 22.28 -14.96 3.72
N ASP A 92 21.67 -13.96 4.38
CA ASP A 92 20.25 -14.03 4.76
C ASP A 92 19.33 -13.78 3.57
N VAL A 93 19.74 -12.87 2.67
CA VAL A 93 18.99 -12.51 1.45
C VAL A 93 19.14 -13.60 0.38
N VAL A 94 20.39 -14.04 0.12
CA VAL A 94 20.73 -15.07 -0.88
C VAL A 94 20.57 -16.47 -0.26
N SER A 95 19.34 -16.87 0.01
CA SER A 95 19.00 -18.11 0.72
C SER A 95 17.76 -18.78 0.12
N GLU A 96 17.74 -20.09 0.10
CA GLU A 96 16.54 -20.87 -0.27
C GLU A 96 15.43 -20.74 0.77
N ARG A 97 15.76 -20.25 1.98
CA ARG A 97 14.81 -19.99 3.07
C ARG A 97 14.29 -18.55 3.07
N THR A 98 14.70 -17.72 2.09
CA THR A 98 14.26 -16.33 1.91
C THR A 98 13.51 -16.21 0.60
N GLY A 99 12.25 -15.79 0.67
CA GLY A 99 11.36 -15.61 -0.47
C GLY A 99 10.90 -14.15 -0.65
N ILE A 100 10.13 -13.94 -1.70
CA ILE A 100 9.56 -12.65 -2.08
C ILE A 100 8.16 -12.82 -2.66
N ILE A 101 7.22 -11.98 -2.19
CA ILE A 101 5.90 -11.76 -2.80
C ILE A 101 5.70 -10.27 -2.93
N MET A 102 5.75 -9.78 -4.17
CA MET A 102 5.57 -8.36 -4.50
C MET A 102 4.54 -8.23 -5.62
N GLY A 103 3.71 -7.19 -5.56
CA GLY A 103 2.67 -6.99 -6.55
C GLY A 103 2.61 -5.58 -7.11
N SER A 104 1.83 -5.45 -8.19
CA SER A 104 1.33 -4.20 -8.75
C SER A 104 -0.14 -4.37 -9.06
N GLY A 105 -0.93 -3.31 -8.95
CA GLY A 105 -2.38 -3.36 -9.21
C GLY A 105 -2.70 -3.71 -10.66
N GLY A 106 -1.79 -3.39 -11.57
CA GLY A 106 -1.90 -3.72 -12.99
C GLY A 106 -0.54 -3.81 -13.69
N PRO A 107 -0.52 -4.11 -14.99
CA PRO A 107 0.69 -4.07 -15.81
C PRO A 107 1.13 -2.62 -16.05
N SER A 108 2.39 -2.42 -16.47
CA SER A 108 2.87 -1.11 -16.91
C SER A 108 2.14 -0.66 -18.16
N THR A 109 1.25 0.32 -18.01
CA THR A 109 0.55 0.93 -19.16
C THR A 109 1.50 1.76 -20.01
N VAL A 110 2.50 2.40 -19.42
CA VAL A 110 3.56 3.14 -20.14
C VAL A 110 4.29 2.23 -21.12
N ALA A 111 4.78 1.07 -20.66
CA ALA A 111 5.50 0.13 -21.49
C ALA A 111 4.63 -0.43 -22.62
N ILE A 112 3.35 -0.75 -22.32
CA ILE A 112 2.40 -1.29 -23.30
C ILE A 112 2.08 -0.24 -24.38
N VAL A 113 1.75 1.00 -23.98
CA VAL A 113 1.42 2.09 -24.91
C VAL A 113 2.63 2.44 -25.78
N ALA A 114 3.81 2.60 -25.19
CA ALA A 114 5.04 2.89 -25.93
C ALA A 114 5.38 1.80 -26.96
N ALA A 115 5.21 0.52 -26.60
CA ALA A 115 5.41 -0.60 -27.51
C ALA A 115 4.38 -0.60 -28.65
N ALA A 116 3.11 -0.35 -28.35
CA ALA A 116 2.04 -0.25 -29.35
C ALA A 116 2.28 0.90 -30.34
N ASP A 117 2.66 2.07 -29.86
CA ASP A 117 2.94 3.26 -30.69
C ASP A 117 4.19 3.06 -31.54
N THR A 118 5.23 2.43 -30.99
CA THR A 118 6.43 2.05 -31.75
C THR A 118 6.06 1.13 -32.90
N THR A 119 5.20 0.15 -32.67
CA THR A 119 4.73 -0.78 -33.72
C THR A 119 3.93 -0.05 -34.79
N ARG A 120 2.96 0.80 -34.40
CA ARG A 120 2.13 1.60 -35.35
C ARG A 120 3.00 2.52 -36.21
N LYS A 121 3.90 3.29 -35.56
CA LYS A 121 4.79 4.24 -36.25
C LYS A 121 5.71 3.60 -37.25
N ASN A 122 6.18 2.38 -36.99
CA ASN A 122 7.17 1.70 -37.87
C ASN A 122 6.57 0.58 -38.72
N ALA A 123 5.26 0.32 -38.62
CA ALA A 123 4.58 -0.85 -39.19
C ALA A 123 5.33 -2.17 -38.86
N SER A 124 6.00 -2.24 -37.70
CA SER A 124 6.83 -3.38 -37.30
C SER A 124 7.20 -3.32 -35.81
N PRO A 125 7.21 -4.45 -35.10
CA PRO A 125 7.68 -4.53 -33.69
C PRO A 125 9.21 -4.51 -33.59
N LYS A 126 9.98 -4.60 -34.67
CA LYS A 126 11.46 -4.76 -34.62
C LYS A 126 12.21 -3.65 -33.88
N LYS A 127 11.58 -2.46 -33.71
CA LYS A 127 12.17 -1.34 -32.98
C LYS A 127 11.76 -1.27 -31.50
N ILE A 128 10.91 -2.18 -31.03
CA ILE A 128 10.63 -2.36 -29.61
C ILE A 128 11.89 -2.95 -28.97
N GLY A 129 12.35 -2.38 -27.88
CA GLY A 129 13.51 -2.89 -27.14
C GLY A 129 13.25 -4.28 -26.55
N PRO A 130 14.30 -5.07 -26.25
CA PRO A 130 14.14 -6.43 -25.74
C PRO A 130 13.70 -6.49 -24.27
N PHE A 131 13.51 -5.35 -23.62
CA PHE A 131 13.24 -5.24 -22.19
C PHE A 131 11.78 -4.89 -21.86
N GLU A 132 10.93 -4.63 -22.88
CA GLU A 132 9.57 -4.12 -22.64
C GLU A 132 8.64 -5.20 -22.03
N VAL A 133 8.84 -6.48 -22.37
CA VAL A 133 8.05 -7.56 -21.75
C VAL A 133 8.26 -7.63 -20.25
N PRO A 134 9.50 -7.70 -19.69
CA PRO A 134 9.72 -7.62 -18.25
C PRO A 134 9.15 -6.37 -17.57
N LYS A 135 9.18 -5.22 -18.23
CA LYS A 135 8.59 -3.98 -17.71
C LYS A 135 7.06 -4.04 -17.64
N ALA A 136 6.43 -4.70 -18.60
CA ALA A 136 4.97 -4.75 -18.73
C ALA A 136 4.32 -5.88 -17.93
N MET A 137 5.02 -6.96 -17.62
CA MET A 137 4.41 -8.13 -16.98
C MET A 137 4.03 -7.86 -15.51
N CYS A 138 2.84 -8.33 -15.10
CA CYS A 138 2.35 -8.19 -13.71
C CYS A 138 3.24 -8.87 -12.67
N SER A 139 4.04 -9.89 -13.06
CA SER A 139 5.05 -10.53 -12.20
C SER A 139 6.41 -9.82 -12.19
N GLY A 140 6.53 -8.68 -12.89
CA GLY A 140 7.73 -7.86 -12.92
C GLY A 140 8.25 -7.45 -11.53
N PRO A 141 7.36 -6.97 -10.63
CA PRO A 141 7.81 -6.51 -9.30
C PRO A 141 8.58 -7.58 -8.53
N SER A 142 8.08 -8.82 -8.43
CA SER A 142 8.80 -9.88 -7.72
C SER A 142 10.00 -10.42 -8.51
N GLY A 143 9.83 -10.63 -9.82
CA GLY A 143 10.86 -11.24 -10.68
C GLY A 143 12.13 -10.38 -10.80
N VAL A 144 11.94 -9.06 -10.98
CA VAL A 144 13.06 -8.12 -11.10
C VAL A 144 13.84 -8.01 -9.78
N LEU A 145 13.14 -7.92 -8.65
CA LEU A 145 13.78 -7.83 -7.34
C LEU A 145 14.46 -9.15 -6.95
N ALA A 146 13.78 -10.29 -7.15
CA ALA A 146 14.40 -11.60 -6.90
C ALA A 146 15.70 -11.77 -7.68
N THR A 147 15.72 -11.34 -8.95
CA THR A 147 16.93 -11.38 -9.78
C THR A 147 18.00 -10.41 -9.30
N ALA A 148 17.62 -9.17 -8.96
CA ALA A 148 18.56 -8.13 -8.54
C ALA A 148 19.24 -8.47 -7.20
N PHE A 149 18.48 -9.01 -6.23
CA PHE A 149 18.93 -9.35 -4.89
C PHE A 149 19.28 -10.84 -4.73
N GLN A 150 19.21 -11.64 -5.80
CA GLN A 150 19.56 -13.07 -5.84
C GLN A 150 18.77 -13.92 -4.83
N ILE A 151 17.49 -13.62 -4.65
CA ILE A 151 16.59 -14.38 -3.77
C ILE A 151 16.32 -15.74 -4.39
N LYS A 152 16.41 -16.82 -3.61
CA LYS A 152 16.34 -18.20 -4.10
C LYS A 152 15.12 -18.98 -3.61
N GLY A 153 14.40 -18.46 -2.63
CA GLY A 153 13.17 -19.08 -2.13
C GLY A 153 11.97 -18.79 -3.01
N THR A 154 10.78 -18.84 -2.42
CA THR A 154 9.50 -18.57 -3.09
C THR A 154 9.53 -17.20 -3.79
N ASN A 155 9.11 -17.15 -5.06
CA ASN A 155 9.03 -15.92 -5.86
C ASN A 155 7.79 -15.94 -6.75
N TYR A 156 6.84 -15.06 -6.48
CA TYR A 156 5.71 -14.74 -7.35
C TYR A 156 5.08 -13.40 -6.99
N SER A 157 4.22 -12.90 -7.88
CA SER A 157 3.45 -11.67 -7.66
C SER A 157 1.96 -11.98 -7.48
N ILE A 158 1.29 -11.14 -6.71
CA ILE A 158 -0.16 -11.07 -6.62
C ILE A 158 -0.60 -9.76 -7.29
N SER A 159 -1.73 -9.77 -8.01
CA SER A 159 -2.42 -8.58 -8.50
C SER A 159 -3.88 -8.69 -8.10
N SER A 160 -4.35 -7.76 -7.29
CA SER A 160 -5.72 -7.69 -6.76
C SER A 160 -6.14 -6.24 -6.54
N ALA A 161 -5.93 -5.42 -7.58
CA ALA A 161 -6.23 -3.98 -7.57
C ALA A 161 -5.66 -3.29 -6.31
N CYS A 162 -6.48 -2.50 -5.59
CA CYS A 162 -6.03 -1.76 -4.41
C CYS A 162 -5.66 -2.64 -3.20
N ALA A 163 -6.03 -3.93 -3.19
CA ALA A 163 -5.70 -4.88 -2.12
C ALA A 163 -4.38 -5.63 -2.35
N THR A 164 -3.71 -5.40 -3.48
CA THR A 164 -2.54 -6.15 -3.96
C THR A 164 -1.46 -6.35 -2.89
N SER A 165 -0.87 -5.28 -2.40
CA SER A 165 0.27 -5.40 -1.46
C SER A 165 -0.14 -5.85 -0.06
N ALA A 166 -1.39 -5.63 0.35
CA ALA A 166 -1.92 -6.21 1.57
C ALA A 166 -2.07 -7.74 1.44
N HIS A 167 -2.56 -8.25 0.31
CA HIS A 167 -2.56 -9.69 0.01
C HIS A 167 -1.13 -10.26 -0.06
N CYS A 168 -0.17 -9.53 -0.62
CA CYS A 168 1.23 -9.96 -0.63
C CYS A 168 1.78 -10.16 0.78
N ILE A 169 1.48 -9.24 1.72
CA ILE A 169 1.90 -9.33 3.12
C ILE A 169 1.24 -10.52 3.80
N GLY A 170 -0.09 -10.67 3.67
CA GLY A 170 -0.83 -11.77 4.29
C GLY A 170 -0.36 -13.14 3.82
N ASN A 171 -0.24 -13.34 2.50
CA ASN A 171 0.24 -14.60 1.93
C ASN A 171 1.69 -14.90 2.31
N ALA A 172 2.56 -13.88 2.37
CA ALA A 172 3.94 -14.06 2.81
C ALA A 172 4.01 -14.48 4.29
N ALA A 173 3.15 -13.92 5.14
CA ALA A 173 3.04 -14.33 6.54
C ALA A 173 2.59 -15.79 6.66
N GLU A 174 1.57 -16.22 5.92
CA GLU A 174 1.11 -17.63 5.89
C GLU A 174 2.22 -18.58 5.46
N ILE A 175 3.03 -18.23 4.46
CA ILE A 175 4.18 -19.06 4.02
C ILE A 175 5.20 -19.27 5.15
N ILE A 176 5.49 -18.24 5.93
CA ILE A 176 6.37 -18.36 7.11
C ILE A 176 5.70 -19.20 8.19
N GLN A 177 4.41 -19.01 8.45
CA GLN A 177 3.66 -19.78 9.46
C GLN A 177 3.66 -21.29 9.14
N TRP A 178 3.56 -21.64 7.87
CA TRP A 178 3.63 -23.03 7.42
C TRP A 178 5.06 -23.60 7.38
N GLY A 179 6.08 -22.80 7.73
CA GLY A 179 7.47 -23.22 7.78
C GLY A 179 8.14 -23.39 6.41
N LYS A 180 7.51 -22.91 5.33
CA LYS A 180 8.08 -22.97 3.97
C LYS A 180 9.24 -22.02 3.77
N GLN A 181 9.19 -20.85 4.39
CA GLN A 181 10.23 -19.83 4.40
C GLN A 181 10.50 -19.36 5.84
N ASP A 182 11.66 -18.75 6.09
CA ASP A 182 12.00 -18.13 7.37
C ASP A 182 12.00 -16.60 7.29
N VAL A 183 12.26 -16.07 6.09
CA VAL A 183 12.22 -14.65 5.75
C VAL A 183 11.42 -14.47 4.46
N MET A 184 10.56 -13.46 4.45
CA MET A 184 9.84 -13.06 3.25
C MET A 184 9.91 -11.54 3.07
N PHE A 185 10.26 -11.11 1.87
CA PHE A 185 10.05 -9.74 1.44
C PHE A 185 8.64 -9.63 0.86
N ALA A 186 7.82 -8.75 1.43
CA ALA A 186 6.42 -8.63 1.05
C ALA A 186 6.02 -7.17 0.85
N GLY A 187 5.22 -6.90 -0.19
CA GLY A 187 4.75 -5.56 -0.48
C GLY A 187 4.38 -5.38 -1.93
N GLY A 188 4.72 -4.23 -2.49
CA GLY A 188 4.40 -3.94 -3.88
C GLY A 188 4.72 -2.52 -4.30
N CYS A 189 4.42 -2.24 -5.55
CA CYS A 189 4.62 -0.94 -6.16
C CYS A 189 3.47 -0.60 -7.12
N GLU A 190 3.39 0.67 -7.47
CA GLU A 190 2.56 1.15 -8.58
C GLU A 190 3.26 2.30 -9.27
N GLU A 191 3.38 2.26 -10.60
CA GLU A 191 3.84 3.41 -11.36
C GLU A 191 2.76 4.50 -11.41
N LEU A 192 3.17 5.75 -11.57
CA LEU A 192 2.27 6.87 -11.75
C LEU A 192 2.47 7.45 -13.14
N ASP A 193 1.45 7.32 -13.98
CA ASP A 193 1.49 7.86 -15.33
C ASP A 193 0.07 8.17 -15.84
N TRP A 194 -0.02 9.11 -16.78
CA TRP A 194 -1.29 9.50 -17.40
C TRP A 194 -1.95 8.34 -18.18
N THR A 195 -1.17 7.40 -18.70
CA THR A 195 -1.68 6.24 -19.48
C THR A 195 -2.53 5.27 -18.64
N LEU A 196 -2.34 5.25 -17.32
CA LEU A 196 -3.21 4.56 -16.37
C LEU A 196 -4.30 5.50 -15.85
N SER A 197 -3.91 6.72 -15.47
CA SER A 197 -4.79 7.69 -14.83
C SER A 197 -5.97 8.11 -15.72
N ASN A 198 -5.80 8.13 -17.06
CA ASN A 198 -6.87 8.47 -18.00
C ASN A 198 -8.10 7.55 -17.89
N MET A 199 -7.89 6.27 -17.56
CA MET A 199 -9.01 5.33 -17.39
C MET A 199 -9.85 5.66 -16.15
N PHE A 200 -9.20 6.04 -15.05
CA PHE A 200 -9.88 6.48 -13.82
C PHE A 200 -10.54 7.85 -13.97
N ASP A 201 -9.93 8.76 -14.73
CA ASP A 201 -10.55 10.05 -15.05
C ASP A 201 -11.79 9.86 -15.93
N ALA A 202 -11.71 8.98 -16.93
CA ALA A 202 -12.82 8.65 -17.82
C ALA A 202 -14.03 8.09 -17.07
N MET A 203 -13.83 7.25 -16.06
CA MET A 203 -14.92 6.71 -15.25
C MET A 203 -15.43 7.68 -14.16
N GLY A 204 -14.81 8.85 -13.98
CA GLY A 204 -15.23 9.85 -13.01
C GLY A 204 -14.92 9.50 -11.55
N ALA A 205 -13.94 8.66 -11.31
CA ALA A 205 -13.59 8.20 -9.97
C ALA A 205 -12.62 9.14 -9.24
N MET A 206 -11.93 10.03 -9.96
CA MET A 206 -10.92 10.92 -9.39
C MET A 206 -11.49 12.29 -9.00
N SER A 207 -10.92 12.88 -7.94
CA SER A 207 -11.26 14.23 -7.48
C SER A 207 -10.93 15.28 -8.56
N SER A 208 -11.87 16.16 -8.86
CA SER A 208 -11.72 17.18 -9.92
C SER A 208 -12.06 18.60 -9.47
N ARG A 209 -12.72 18.77 -8.32
CA ARG A 209 -13.15 20.08 -7.82
C ARG A 209 -12.06 20.89 -7.09
N PHE A 210 -10.93 20.25 -6.80
CA PHE A 210 -9.85 20.83 -5.99
C PHE A 210 -8.54 21.01 -6.74
N ASN A 211 -8.58 21.09 -8.08
CA ASN A 211 -7.39 21.28 -8.92
C ASN A 211 -6.57 22.54 -8.55
N ALA A 212 -7.23 23.61 -8.14
CA ALA A 212 -6.57 24.86 -7.71
C ALA A 212 -5.92 24.76 -6.32
N THR A 213 -6.26 23.73 -5.54
CA THR A 213 -5.73 23.51 -4.18
C THR A 213 -5.30 22.05 -4.00
N PRO A 214 -4.25 21.60 -4.72
CA PRO A 214 -3.88 20.18 -4.80
C PRO A 214 -3.77 19.49 -3.44
N ALA A 215 -3.13 20.11 -2.47
CA ALA A 215 -2.95 19.57 -1.12
C ALA A 215 -4.27 19.29 -0.38
N LYS A 216 -5.40 19.85 -0.84
CA LYS A 216 -6.74 19.67 -0.26
C LYS A 216 -7.62 18.72 -1.06
N ALA A 217 -7.14 18.16 -2.16
CA ALA A 217 -7.96 17.37 -3.09
C ALA A 217 -8.37 16.01 -2.52
N SER A 218 -7.47 15.32 -1.81
CA SER A 218 -7.79 14.07 -1.11
C SER A 218 -8.35 14.37 0.27
N ARG A 219 -9.61 14.00 0.52
CA ARG A 219 -10.38 14.47 1.68
C ARG A 219 -11.43 13.46 2.16
N ALA A 220 -10.96 12.27 2.57
CA ALA A 220 -11.84 11.23 3.11
C ALA A 220 -12.70 11.77 4.26
N TYR A 221 -13.98 11.40 4.29
CA TYR A 221 -14.99 11.77 5.28
C TYR A 221 -15.45 13.23 5.27
N ASP A 222 -14.84 14.09 4.45
CA ASP A 222 -15.36 15.45 4.25
C ASP A 222 -16.66 15.42 3.45
N LYS A 223 -17.58 16.31 3.78
CA LYS A 223 -18.89 16.43 3.11
C LYS A 223 -18.77 16.73 1.62
N ASN A 224 -17.71 17.44 1.23
CA ASN A 224 -17.46 17.86 -0.15
C ASN A 224 -16.49 16.95 -0.89
N ARG A 225 -16.16 15.74 -0.37
CA ARG A 225 -15.32 14.78 -1.09
C ARG A 225 -15.94 14.40 -2.43
N ASP A 226 -15.14 14.24 -3.46
CA ASP A 226 -15.61 14.06 -4.84
C ASP A 226 -14.85 12.99 -5.64
N GLY A 227 -14.05 12.18 -4.98
CA GLY A 227 -13.27 11.11 -5.60
C GLY A 227 -11.89 10.97 -4.97
N PHE A 228 -11.15 9.97 -5.40
CA PHE A 228 -9.78 9.77 -4.93
C PHE A 228 -8.76 10.60 -5.75
N VAL A 229 -7.58 10.80 -5.18
CA VAL A 229 -6.42 11.34 -5.91
C VAL A 229 -5.46 10.19 -6.18
N ILE A 230 -5.13 9.94 -7.44
CA ILE A 230 -4.17 8.89 -7.80
C ILE A 230 -2.76 9.23 -7.33
N ALA A 231 -2.00 8.21 -6.92
CA ALA A 231 -0.61 8.35 -6.52
C ALA A 231 0.22 7.17 -7.01
N GLY A 232 1.54 7.32 -6.97
CA GLY A 232 2.48 6.23 -7.19
C GLY A 232 3.28 5.89 -5.94
N GLY A 233 4.16 4.89 -6.05
CA GLY A 233 5.10 4.56 -5.00
C GLY A 233 5.33 3.07 -4.83
N ALA A 234 5.99 2.73 -3.72
CA ALA A 234 6.33 1.36 -3.38
C ALA A 234 6.49 1.20 -1.86
N GLY A 235 6.44 -0.03 -1.40
CA GLY A 235 6.80 -0.39 -0.04
C GLY A 235 7.20 -1.84 0.08
N VAL A 236 8.04 -2.11 1.07
CA VAL A 236 8.54 -3.46 1.38
C VAL A 236 8.57 -3.66 2.89
N LEU A 237 7.97 -4.75 3.36
CA LEU A 237 8.17 -5.27 4.70
C LEU A 237 9.12 -6.48 4.64
N VAL A 238 10.05 -6.55 5.57
CA VAL A 238 10.76 -7.79 5.90
C VAL A 238 9.95 -8.52 6.95
N LEU A 239 9.35 -9.65 6.56
CA LEU A 239 8.66 -10.56 7.45
C LEU A 239 9.62 -11.67 7.86
N GLU A 240 9.64 -12.00 9.15
CA GLU A 240 10.58 -12.97 9.69
C GLU A 240 9.92 -13.86 10.74
N GLU A 241 10.32 -15.11 10.80
CA GLU A 241 9.92 -16.01 11.88
C GLU A 241 10.46 -15.47 13.21
N LEU A 242 9.58 -15.41 14.24
CA LEU A 242 9.87 -14.76 15.51
C LEU A 242 11.11 -15.33 16.21
N GLY A 243 11.27 -16.66 16.26
CA GLY A 243 12.42 -17.30 16.92
C GLY A 243 13.73 -16.92 16.25
N ARG A 244 13.74 -16.90 14.91
CA ARG A 244 14.89 -16.45 14.11
C ARG A 244 15.20 -14.97 14.37
N ALA A 245 14.17 -14.10 14.37
CA ALA A 245 14.34 -12.67 14.62
C ALA A 245 14.97 -12.42 16.00
N LYS A 246 14.46 -13.09 17.05
CA LYS A 246 15.00 -13.02 18.41
C LYS A 246 16.43 -13.54 18.48
N ALA A 247 16.74 -14.68 17.86
CA ALA A 247 18.06 -15.30 17.91
C ALA A 247 19.17 -14.40 17.32
N ARG A 248 18.84 -13.53 16.35
CA ARG A 248 19.79 -12.57 15.79
C ARG A 248 19.70 -11.16 16.40
N GLY A 249 18.87 -10.97 17.41
CA GLY A 249 18.67 -9.66 18.06
C GLY A 249 18.03 -8.61 17.13
N ALA A 250 17.16 -9.02 16.23
CA ALA A 250 16.50 -8.11 15.31
C ALA A 250 15.61 -7.08 16.04
N ARG A 251 15.59 -5.86 15.53
CA ARG A 251 14.50 -4.93 15.86
C ARG A 251 13.17 -5.51 15.37
N ILE A 252 12.14 -5.45 16.19
CA ILE A 252 10.79 -5.87 15.81
C ILE A 252 9.87 -4.65 15.83
N TYR A 253 9.26 -4.33 14.68
CA TYR A 253 8.27 -3.25 14.55
C TYR A 253 6.90 -3.66 15.06
N GLY A 254 6.55 -4.92 14.90
CA GLY A 254 5.29 -5.50 15.34
C GLY A 254 5.15 -6.92 14.83
N GLU A 255 4.15 -7.63 15.32
CA GLU A 255 3.74 -8.96 14.85
C GLU A 255 2.62 -8.82 13.84
N VAL A 256 2.65 -9.59 12.77
CA VAL A 256 1.49 -9.79 11.89
C VAL A 256 0.55 -10.73 12.63
N ALA A 257 -0.42 -10.18 13.34
CA ALA A 257 -1.29 -10.92 14.25
C ALA A 257 -2.51 -11.51 13.55
N GLY A 258 -2.97 -10.87 12.48
CA GLY A 258 -4.13 -11.33 11.73
C GLY A 258 -4.11 -10.88 10.27
N TYR A 259 -4.78 -11.68 9.44
CA TYR A 259 -5.00 -11.41 8.03
C TYR A 259 -6.36 -11.96 7.61
N GLY A 260 -7.13 -11.13 6.92
CA GLY A 260 -8.38 -11.52 6.29
C GLY A 260 -8.32 -11.27 4.79
N ALA A 261 -8.88 -12.18 4.01
CA ALA A 261 -9.07 -12.02 2.57
C ALA A 261 -10.47 -12.51 2.19
N THR A 262 -11.23 -11.69 1.46
CA THR A 262 -12.59 -12.03 1.02
C THR A 262 -12.87 -11.48 -0.36
N SER A 263 -13.94 -11.97 -0.97
CA SER A 263 -14.54 -11.40 -2.18
C SER A 263 -15.95 -10.93 -1.88
N ASP A 264 -16.30 -9.75 -2.38
CA ASP A 264 -17.70 -9.27 -2.32
C ASP A 264 -18.63 -10.13 -3.18
N GLY A 265 -18.18 -10.58 -4.35
CA GLY A 265 -19.00 -11.33 -5.30
C GLY A 265 -20.25 -10.55 -5.73
N PHE A 266 -20.19 -9.23 -5.77
CA PHE A 266 -21.35 -8.34 -5.96
C PHE A 266 -21.24 -7.50 -7.23
N ASP A 267 -20.26 -6.59 -7.30
CA ASP A 267 -20.07 -5.66 -8.42
C ASP A 267 -18.59 -5.42 -8.66
N MET A 268 -18.21 -5.05 -9.91
CA MET A 268 -16.81 -4.81 -10.26
C MET A 268 -16.25 -3.51 -9.70
N VAL A 269 -17.08 -2.53 -9.41
CA VAL A 269 -16.67 -1.18 -9.01
C VAL A 269 -17.28 -0.77 -7.66
N ALA A 270 -18.58 -1.04 -7.46
CA ALA A 270 -19.31 -0.64 -6.25
C ALA A 270 -19.06 -1.66 -5.11
N PRO A 271 -18.55 -1.20 -3.94
CA PRO A 271 -18.34 -2.10 -2.80
C PRO A 271 -19.68 -2.49 -2.16
N SER A 272 -19.79 -3.76 -1.74
CA SER A 272 -20.99 -4.24 -1.02
C SER A 272 -21.01 -3.77 0.45
N GLY A 273 -19.85 -3.63 1.06
CA GLY A 273 -19.65 -3.45 2.51
C GLY A 273 -19.67 -4.78 3.28
N GLU A 274 -20.44 -5.76 2.85
CA GLU A 274 -20.54 -7.08 3.53
C GLU A 274 -19.22 -7.85 3.47
N GLY A 275 -18.58 -7.89 2.28
CA GLY A 275 -17.27 -8.53 2.12
C GLY A 275 -16.19 -7.88 2.97
N ALA A 276 -16.22 -6.55 3.11
CA ALA A 276 -15.33 -5.81 3.99
C ALA A 276 -15.53 -6.18 5.47
N ALA A 277 -16.77 -6.30 5.93
CA ALA A 277 -17.08 -6.74 7.29
C ALA A 277 -16.58 -8.17 7.56
N ARG A 278 -16.81 -9.11 6.63
CA ARG A 278 -16.25 -10.49 6.74
C ARG A 278 -14.73 -10.47 6.76
N CYS A 279 -14.10 -9.64 5.93
CA CYS A 279 -12.65 -9.51 5.85
C CYS A 279 -12.06 -9.07 7.19
N MET A 280 -12.62 -8.02 7.79
CA MET A 280 -12.20 -7.55 9.13
C MET A 280 -12.40 -8.62 10.21
N ARG A 281 -13.54 -9.35 10.21
CA ARG A 281 -13.78 -10.44 11.18
C ARG A 281 -12.75 -11.57 11.04
N LEU A 282 -12.41 -11.96 9.81
CA LEU A 282 -11.38 -12.98 9.58
C LEU A 282 -10.02 -12.52 10.11
N ALA A 283 -9.64 -11.27 9.88
CA ALA A 283 -8.40 -10.71 10.40
C ALA A 283 -8.38 -10.67 11.95
N LEU A 284 -9.49 -10.31 12.58
CA LEU A 284 -9.64 -10.28 14.04
C LEU A 284 -9.56 -11.67 14.67
N ALA A 285 -10.00 -12.72 13.99
CA ALA A 285 -9.89 -14.09 14.48
C ALA A 285 -8.43 -14.56 14.62
N GLY A 286 -7.48 -13.82 14.02
CA GLY A 286 -6.06 -14.17 14.07
C GLY A 286 -5.71 -15.44 13.30
N PHE A 287 -4.43 -15.67 13.10
CA PHE A 287 -3.95 -16.83 12.33
C PHE A 287 -4.13 -18.17 13.06
N ASP A 288 -4.18 -18.16 14.38
CA ASP A 288 -4.30 -19.35 15.22
C ASP A 288 -5.72 -19.54 15.80
N GLY A 289 -6.68 -18.76 15.30
CA GLY A 289 -8.06 -18.73 15.80
C GLY A 289 -8.21 -18.06 17.16
N LYS A 290 -7.15 -17.39 17.65
CA LYS A 290 -7.20 -16.56 18.86
C LYS A 290 -7.41 -15.12 18.47
N ASP A 291 -8.35 -14.48 19.14
CA ASP A 291 -8.63 -13.05 18.96
C ASP A 291 -7.33 -12.23 19.02
N THR A 292 -7.15 -11.35 18.04
CA THR A 292 -5.99 -10.45 17.95
C THR A 292 -5.94 -9.42 19.08
N GLY A 293 -7.02 -9.30 19.85
CA GLY A 293 -7.19 -8.31 20.90
C GLY A 293 -7.91 -7.04 20.42
N ARG A 294 -8.07 -6.10 21.35
CA ARG A 294 -8.71 -4.82 21.04
C ARG A 294 -7.90 -4.05 20.00
N ILE A 295 -8.57 -3.57 18.96
CA ILE A 295 -7.97 -2.64 17.98
C ILE A 295 -8.01 -1.22 18.53
N ASP A 296 -6.88 -0.54 18.54
CA ASP A 296 -6.76 0.86 19.02
C ASP A 296 -6.91 1.87 17.88
N TYR A 297 -6.53 1.46 16.66
CA TYR A 297 -6.54 2.31 15.47
C TYR A 297 -6.84 1.52 14.19
N ILE A 298 -7.65 2.09 13.32
CA ILE A 298 -7.87 1.61 11.95
C ILE A 298 -7.28 2.61 10.98
N ASN A 299 -6.33 2.14 10.12
CA ASN A 299 -6.00 2.80 8.88
C ASN A 299 -7.01 2.30 7.81
N PRO A 300 -7.99 3.11 7.43
CA PRO A 300 -9.08 2.66 6.57
C PRO A 300 -8.65 2.63 5.11
N HIS A 301 -9.42 1.97 4.28
CA HIS A 301 -9.29 2.16 2.84
C HIS A 301 -9.55 3.62 2.44
N GLY A 302 -10.57 4.26 2.98
CA GLY A 302 -10.79 5.71 3.06
C GLY A 302 -10.27 6.52 1.87
N THR A 303 -10.85 6.32 0.67
CA THR A 303 -10.34 6.90 -0.58
C THR A 303 -10.82 8.32 -0.85
N GLY A 304 -11.81 8.82 -0.09
CA GLY A 304 -12.47 10.09 -0.35
C GLY A 304 -13.54 10.00 -1.43
N THR A 305 -14.02 8.80 -1.74
CA THR A 305 -15.14 8.60 -2.67
C THR A 305 -16.48 8.69 -1.93
N PRO A 306 -17.51 9.32 -2.53
CA PRO A 306 -18.80 9.50 -1.86
C PRO A 306 -19.46 8.20 -1.37
N VAL A 307 -19.35 7.12 -2.14
CA VAL A 307 -19.93 5.81 -1.83
C VAL A 307 -18.99 4.95 -1.00
N GLY A 308 -17.71 4.89 -1.37
CA GLY A 308 -16.74 3.98 -0.76
C GLY A 308 -16.54 4.24 0.73
N ASP A 309 -16.36 5.50 1.12
CA ASP A 309 -16.17 5.89 2.53
C ASP A 309 -17.39 5.51 3.39
N VAL A 310 -18.63 5.68 2.85
CA VAL A 310 -19.84 5.30 3.58
C VAL A 310 -19.92 3.79 3.77
N LYS A 311 -19.68 3.01 2.71
CA LYS A 311 -19.75 1.54 2.77
C LYS A 311 -18.70 0.93 3.70
N GLU A 312 -17.50 1.48 3.73
CA GLU A 312 -16.48 1.05 4.69
C GLU A 312 -16.90 1.33 6.13
N ILE A 313 -17.41 2.53 6.43
CA ILE A 313 -17.84 2.87 7.79
C ILE A 313 -19.08 2.07 8.21
N GLU A 314 -20.02 1.74 7.30
CA GLU A 314 -21.10 0.79 7.58
C GLU A 314 -20.54 -0.58 8.01
N ALA A 315 -19.53 -1.11 7.30
CA ALA A 315 -18.86 -2.35 7.66
C ALA A 315 -18.12 -2.26 9.01
N VAL A 316 -17.45 -1.15 9.29
CA VAL A 316 -16.79 -0.90 10.58
C VAL A 316 -17.81 -0.91 11.73
N ARG A 317 -18.95 -0.23 11.57
CA ARG A 317 -20.05 -0.25 12.57
C ARG A 317 -20.58 -1.66 12.82
N GLU A 318 -20.73 -2.45 11.76
CA GLU A 318 -21.19 -3.85 11.86
C GLU A 318 -20.21 -4.74 12.64
N VAL A 319 -18.90 -4.50 12.48
CA VAL A 319 -17.85 -5.30 13.14
C VAL A 319 -17.61 -4.86 14.58
N PHE A 320 -17.53 -3.57 14.83
CA PHE A 320 -17.10 -3.01 16.13
C PHE A 320 -18.25 -2.51 17.01
N GLY A 321 -19.46 -2.37 16.47
CA GLY A 321 -20.63 -1.93 17.23
C GLY A 321 -20.40 -0.55 17.88
N LYS A 322 -20.36 -0.51 19.21
CA LYS A 322 -20.14 0.73 20.00
C LYS A 322 -18.67 1.02 20.27
N ASP A 323 -17.80 0.04 20.07
CA ASP A 323 -16.38 0.11 20.43
C ASP A 323 -15.51 0.38 19.19
N ILE A 324 -15.95 1.30 18.33
CA ILE A 324 -15.23 1.67 17.11
C ILE A 324 -13.87 2.29 17.48
N PRO A 325 -12.74 1.74 16.97
CA PRO A 325 -11.41 2.31 17.16
C PRO A 325 -11.26 3.70 16.55
N ALA A 326 -10.20 4.43 16.93
CA ALA A 326 -9.83 5.66 16.24
C ALA A 326 -9.58 5.39 14.75
N ILE A 327 -10.06 6.27 13.87
CA ILE A 327 -9.92 6.14 12.41
C ILE A 327 -9.19 7.35 11.85
N ALA A 328 -8.12 7.12 11.08
CA ALA A 328 -7.42 8.19 10.36
C ALA A 328 -7.02 7.73 8.97
N ALA A 329 -7.56 8.37 7.94
CA ALA A 329 -7.30 8.06 6.53
C ALA A 329 -6.01 8.73 6.05
N THR A 330 -4.93 7.97 5.97
CA THR A 330 -3.62 8.46 5.50
C THR A 330 -3.62 8.86 4.02
N LYS A 331 -4.56 8.32 3.22
CA LYS A 331 -4.74 8.74 1.82
C LYS A 331 -5.11 10.21 1.65
N SER A 332 -5.62 10.86 2.70
CA SER A 332 -5.83 12.33 2.68
C SER A 332 -4.53 13.11 2.50
N LEU A 333 -3.38 12.51 2.84
CA LEU A 333 -2.04 13.10 2.65
C LEU A 333 -1.33 12.53 1.42
N THR A 334 -1.43 11.21 1.20
CA THR A 334 -0.64 10.51 0.18
C THR A 334 -1.30 10.45 -1.18
N GLY A 335 -2.62 10.53 -1.26
CA GLY A 335 -3.37 10.00 -2.38
C GLY A 335 -3.43 8.47 -2.34
N HIS A 336 -3.94 7.87 -3.39
CA HIS A 336 -4.16 6.43 -3.53
C HIS A 336 -3.19 5.81 -4.54
N SER A 337 -2.17 5.12 -4.06
CA SER A 337 -1.14 4.45 -4.88
C SER A 337 -1.55 3.03 -5.31
N LEU A 338 -2.85 2.78 -5.46
CA LEU A 338 -3.43 1.54 -5.99
C LEU A 338 -2.83 0.28 -5.37
N GLY A 339 -2.10 -0.54 -6.17
CA GLY A 339 -1.52 -1.79 -5.68
C GLY A 339 -0.41 -1.63 -4.62
N ALA A 340 0.22 -0.47 -4.54
CA ALA A 340 1.23 -0.17 -3.51
C ALA A 340 0.63 0.28 -2.17
N ILE A 341 -0.65 0.71 -2.14
CA ILE A 341 -1.19 1.41 -0.98
C ILE A 341 -1.22 0.53 0.28
N GLY A 342 -1.54 -0.76 0.16
CA GLY A 342 -1.66 -1.64 1.31
C GLY A 342 -0.36 -1.78 2.10
N VAL A 343 0.79 -1.87 1.43
CA VAL A 343 2.08 -1.90 2.13
C VAL A 343 2.50 -0.52 2.65
N GLN A 344 2.18 0.57 1.94
CA GLN A 344 2.45 1.90 2.46
C GLN A 344 1.66 2.15 3.75
N GLU A 345 0.37 1.80 3.79
CA GLU A 345 -0.47 1.94 4.98
C GLU A 345 -0.06 0.99 6.12
N ALA A 346 0.45 -0.20 5.81
CA ALA A 346 1.08 -1.07 6.79
C ALA A 346 2.32 -0.40 7.43
N VAL A 347 3.20 0.19 6.60
CA VAL A 347 4.37 0.97 7.09
C VAL A 347 3.92 2.15 7.93
N PHE A 348 2.93 2.94 7.50
CA PHE A 348 2.41 4.07 8.26
C PHE A 348 1.85 3.63 9.62
N SER A 349 1.07 2.56 9.64
CA SER A 349 0.47 2.02 10.87
C SER A 349 1.53 1.53 11.86
N LEU A 350 2.55 0.82 11.37
CA LEU A 350 3.69 0.38 12.19
C LEU A 350 4.51 1.56 12.73
N LEU A 351 4.76 2.58 11.93
CA LEU A 351 5.48 3.79 12.36
C LEU A 351 4.67 4.60 13.38
N MET A 352 3.36 4.71 13.21
CA MET A 352 2.48 5.35 14.20
C MET A 352 2.44 4.56 15.51
N MET A 353 2.39 3.24 15.45
CA MET A 353 2.47 2.37 16.63
C MET A 353 3.81 2.51 17.36
N GLN A 354 4.94 2.56 16.63
CA GLN A 354 6.27 2.78 17.22
C GLN A 354 6.42 4.18 17.84
N GLY A 355 5.89 5.19 17.16
CA GLY A 355 5.96 6.59 17.59
C GLY A 355 4.87 7.00 18.56
N ASP A 356 3.97 6.10 18.90
CA ASP A 356 2.81 6.26 19.78
C ASP A 356 1.96 7.51 19.47
N PHE A 357 1.56 7.62 18.20
CA PHE A 357 0.66 8.68 17.74
C PHE A 357 -0.31 8.18 16.69
N VAL A 358 -1.43 8.87 16.51
CA VAL A 358 -2.33 8.73 15.37
C VAL A 358 -2.33 10.04 14.60
N CYS A 359 -2.08 9.99 13.29
CA CYS A 359 -2.16 11.16 12.43
C CYS A 359 -3.62 11.64 12.27
N GLU A 360 -3.83 12.75 11.62
CA GLU A 360 -5.18 13.21 11.28
C GLU A 360 -5.63 12.66 9.91
N SER A 361 -6.93 12.48 9.74
CA SER A 361 -7.58 12.50 8.43
C SER A 361 -7.61 13.94 7.96
N ALA A 362 -6.63 14.32 7.15
CA ALA A 362 -6.48 15.69 6.72
C ALA A 362 -7.64 16.17 5.82
N ASN A 363 -7.78 17.50 5.70
CA ASN A 363 -8.71 18.16 4.78
C ASN A 363 -10.22 18.00 5.09
N ILE A 364 -10.59 17.60 6.30
CA ILE A 364 -11.99 17.62 6.73
C ILE A 364 -12.34 19.05 7.18
N GLU A 365 -12.85 19.86 6.27
CA GLU A 365 -13.38 21.20 6.58
C GLU A 365 -14.76 21.11 7.22
N GLU A 366 -15.62 20.25 6.68
CA GLU A 366 -16.94 19.91 7.25
C GLU A 366 -17.09 18.37 7.25
N LEU A 367 -17.18 17.76 8.44
CA LEU A 367 -17.42 16.32 8.55
C LEU A 367 -18.79 15.99 7.96
N ASP A 368 -18.82 14.99 7.06
CA ASP A 368 -20.09 14.52 6.53
C ASP A 368 -20.95 13.97 7.70
N PRO A 369 -22.21 14.40 7.83
CA PRO A 369 -23.12 13.91 8.89
C PRO A 369 -23.23 12.38 8.97
N ALA A 370 -23.01 11.68 7.87
CA ALA A 370 -22.97 10.21 7.85
C ALA A 370 -21.92 9.59 8.78
N PHE A 371 -20.92 10.37 9.22
CA PHE A 371 -19.81 9.91 10.09
C PHE A 371 -19.80 10.56 11.47
N ALA A 372 -20.88 11.28 11.87
CA ALA A 372 -20.91 12.07 13.09
C ALA A 372 -20.69 11.24 14.39
N ASP A 373 -21.05 9.96 14.35
CA ASP A 373 -20.93 9.01 15.47
C ASP A 373 -19.64 8.20 15.49
N VAL A 374 -18.74 8.45 14.52
CA VAL A 374 -17.50 7.69 14.36
C VAL A 374 -16.30 8.51 14.81
N PRO A 375 -15.33 7.92 15.54
CA PRO A 375 -14.16 8.64 16.05
C PRO A 375 -13.12 8.90 14.96
N ILE A 376 -13.51 9.69 13.93
CA ILE A 376 -12.61 10.17 12.87
C ILE A 376 -11.62 11.17 13.48
N MET A 377 -10.34 10.90 13.33
CA MET A 377 -9.27 11.75 13.84
C MET A 377 -9.10 12.97 12.94
N ARG A 378 -9.54 14.14 13.39
CA ARG A 378 -9.40 15.43 12.68
C ARG A 378 -8.20 16.24 13.14
N LYS A 379 -7.48 15.75 14.14
CA LYS A 379 -6.22 16.29 14.65
C LYS A 379 -5.35 15.14 15.12
N ARG A 380 -4.04 15.28 14.97
CA ARG A 380 -3.08 14.32 15.51
C ARG A 380 -3.28 14.12 17.02
N LYS A 381 -3.16 12.87 17.45
CA LYS A 381 -3.13 12.49 18.86
C LYS A 381 -1.78 11.83 19.17
N ASP A 382 -0.98 12.44 20.01
CA ASP A 382 0.23 11.85 20.59
C ASP A 382 -0.12 11.10 21.90
N GLY A 383 0.69 10.12 22.30
CA GLY A 383 0.38 9.27 23.46
C GLY A 383 -0.91 8.48 23.23
N ALA A 384 -1.07 7.91 22.06
CA ALA A 384 -2.31 7.25 21.64
C ALA A 384 -2.51 5.88 22.30
N GLY A 385 -1.45 5.26 22.82
CA GLY A 385 -1.48 3.94 23.46
C GLY A 385 -1.68 2.80 22.46
N LEU A 386 -1.06 2.90 21.28
CA LEU A 386 -1.26 1.95 20.19
C LEU A 386 -0.57 0.62 20.46
N ASN A 387 -1.34 -0.44 20.72
CA ASN A 387 -0.86 -1.81 20.89
C ASN A 387 -1.30 -2.73 19.75
N CYS A 388 -2.48 -2.49 19.18
CA CYS A 388 -3.01 -3.27 18.08
C CYS A 388 -3.64 -2.34 17.03
N VAL A 389 -3.22 -2.48 15.79
CA VAL A 389 -3.67 -1.63 14.68
C VAL A 389 -4.16 -2.47 13.50
N MET A 390 -5.19 -1.99 12.83
CA MET A 390 -5.79 -2.63 11.66
C MET A 390 -5.56 -1.77 10.42
N SER A 391 -5.27 -2.38 9.28
CA SER A 391 -5.17 -1.71 7.98
C SER A 391 -6.07 -2.40 6.97
N ASN A 392 -6.95 -1.64 6.33
CA ASN A 392 -7.92 -2.11 5.35
C ASN A 392 -7.54 -1.73 3.93
N SER A 393 -7.67 -2.66 3.01
CA SER A 393 -7.49 -2.44 1.57
C SER A 393 -8.61 -3.14 0.80
N PHE A 394 -9.52 -2.36 0.20
CA PHE A 394 -10.69 -2.86 -0.52
C PHE A 394 -10.61 -2.45 -1.99
N GLY A 395 -10.41 -3.42 -2.89
CA GLY A 395 -10.11 -3.19 -4.29
C GLY A 395 -11.30 -3.40 -5.22
N PHE A 396 -11.24 -2.78 -6.40
CA PHE A 396 -12.14 -3.08 -7.49
C PHE A 396 -12.16 -4.59 -7.79
N GLY A 397 -13.30 -5.11 -8.22
CA GLY A 397 -13.56 -6.54 -8.32
C GLY A 397 -14.01 -7.17 -7.00
N GLY A 398 -14.23 -6.34 -5.96
CA GLY A 398 -14.64 -6.81 -4.63
C GLY A 398 -13.54 -7.59 -3.90
N THR A 399 -12.28 -7.33 -4.20
CA THR A 399 -11.14 -7.98 -3.55
C THR A 399 -10.78 -7.24 -2.27
N ASN A 400 -10.95 -7.88 -1.13
CA ASN A 400 -10.76 -7.27 0.18
C ASN A 400 -9.59 -7.91 0.93
N ALA A 401 -8.74 -7.10 1.53
CA ALA A 401 -7.68 -7.51 2.44
C ALA A 401 -7.69 -6.66 3.70
N THR A 402 -7.56 -7.29 4.86
CA THR A 402 -7.37 -6.63 6.15
C THR A 402 -6.17 -7.24 6.86
N LEU A 403 -5.28 -6.40 7.33
CA LEU A 403 -4.11 -6.77 8.13
C LEU A 403 -4.27 -6.26 9.56
N VAL A 404 -3.83 -7.05 10.53
CA VAL A 404 -3.74 -6.65 11.94
C VAL A 404 -2.29 -6.79 12.39
N PHE A 405 -1.75 -5.68 12.90
CA PHE A 405 -0.42 -5.65 13.51
C PHE A 405 -0.55 -5.42 15.00
N ARG A 406 0.21 -6.17 15.78
CA ARG A 406 0.25 -6.06 17.25
C ARG A 406 1.66 -5.73 17.70
N ARG A 407 1.78 -4.85 18.71
CA ARG A 407 3.05 -4.57 19.38
C ARG A 407 3.65 -5.87 19.91
N HIS A 408 4.93 -6.03 19.75
CA HIS A 408 5.66 -7.14 20.34
C HIS A 408 6.32 -6.66 21.63
N ASP A 409 5.85 -7.18 22.73
CA ASP A 409 6.45 -6.98 24.05
C ASP A 409 7.54 -8.04 24.21
N GLY A 410 8.78 -7.70 24.00
CA GLY A 410 10.06 -8.39 24.06
C GLY A 410 10.14 -9.91 24.31
#